data_5db19d077c6bfdf68c932c4d4020a7fc
#
_entry.id   5db19d077c6bfdf68c932c4d4020a7fc
#
_cell.length_a   1.000
_cell.length_b   1.000
_cell.length_c   1.000
_cell.angle_alpha   90.00
_cell.angle_beta   90.00
_cell.angle_gamma   90.00
#
_symmetry.space_group_name_H-M   'P 1'
#
loop_
_entity.id
_entity.type
_entity.pdbx_description
1 polymer ?
#
loop_
_entity_poly.entity_id
_entity_poly.type
_entity_poly.pdbx_seq_one_letter_code
_entity_poly.pdbx_strand_id
1 'polypeptide(L)'
;TSICVTGLVTVPTYSAWSIWGQIIILILIQLGGLGVITVMYGVMMGLHRRLGLGNRQMLQDVFNLNNISGIVKFLRKVLIGTLVVEGTGALLYMTVFVPKYGLRGIWISIFNAVSAFCNAGMDIMGEDSLCGYVFHPMVNLVTMLLIVLGGLGYIVWWDVLRVLKNIRTQKLKCFHQLTLHSKIALTMTGTLILAAAAAFYVFEYQNPLTMKDFTTGQRIWASLFQSVTTRTAGFATIPQQDLTNTSAIISVLLMLIGGSPVGTAGGIKTVTVAVLLVSMFATIG
;
A
#
# COMPACT_ATOMS: atom_id res chain seq x y z
N THR A 1 -9.42 -13.04 6.24
CA THR A 1 -8.74 -11.73 6.27
C THR A 1 -7.61 -11.65 5.27
N SER A 2 -6.73 -12.67 5.15
CA SER A 2 -5.55 -12.68 4.26
C SER A 2 -5.91 -12.42 2.79
N ILE A 3 -6.93 -13.09 2.25
CA ILE A 3 -7.36 -12.93 0.85
C ILE A 3 -8.07 -11.60 0.58
N CYS A 4 -8.76 -11.07 1.61
CA CYS A 4 -9.41 -9.75 1.52
C CYS A 4 -8.45 -8.59 1.83
N VAL A 5 -7.21 -8.91 2.18
CA VAL A 5 -6.15 -7.95 2.50
C VAL A 5 -6.63 -6.91 3.53
N THR A 6 -7.26 -7.39 4.62
CA THR A 6 -7.94 -6.52 5.61
C THR A 6 -7.09 -6.24 6.85
N GLY A 7 -6.05 -7.06 7.11
CA GLY A 7 -5.15 -6.89 8.25
C GLY A 7 -5.71 -7.21 9.63
N LEU A 8 -6.96 -7.62 9.73
CA LEU A 8 -7.57 -8.01 11.01
C LEU A 8 -7.14 -9.43 11.39
N VAL A 9 -6.42 -9.55 12.49
CA VAL A 9 -5.97 -10.83 13.05
C VAL A 9 -6.58 -11.04 14.43
N THR A 10 -7.09 -12.25 14.66
CA THR A 10 -7.61 -12.66 15.99
C THR A 10 -6.52 -13.25 16.87
N VAL A 11 -5.43 -13.71 16.27
CA VAL A 11 -4.25 -14.26 16.93
C VAL A 11 -2.99 -13.78 16.21
N PRO A 12 -1.89 -13.51 16.95
CA PRO A 12 -0.65 -13.04 16.33
C PRO A 12 -0.12 -14.06 15.31
N THR A 13 0.18 -13.59 14.09
CA THR A 13 0.64 -14.48 13.01
C THR A 13 1.96 -15.15 13.31
N TYR A 14 2.79 -14.50 14.12
CA TYR A 14 4.10 -14.99 14.54
C TYR A 14 4.04 -16.25 15.42
N SER A 15 3.15 -16.28 16.42
CA SER A 15 3.11 -17.33 17.45
C SER A 15 2.10 -18.43 17.15
N ALA A 16 0.96 -18.08 16.53
CA ALA A 16 -0.13 -19.01 16.30
C ALA A 16 0.05 -19.89 15.05
N TRP A 17 0.90 -19.50 14.09
CA TRP A 17 1.04 -20.21 12.83
C TRP A 17 2.43 -20.77 12.63
N SER A 18 2.49 -22.06 12.26
CA SER A 18 3.73 -22.69 11.77
C SER A 18 4.22 -22.00 10.49
N ILE A 19 5.48 -22.27 10.10
CA ILE A 19 6.06 -21.71 8.88
C ILE A 19 5.23 -22.05 7.62
N TRP A 20 4.62 -23.23 7.58
CA TRP A 20 3.71 -23.63 6.51
C TRP A 20 2.43 -22.80 6.49
N GLY A 21 1.87 -22.51 7.67
CA GLY A 21 0.72 -21.61 7.80
C GLY A 21 1.04 -20.19 7.34
N GLN A 22 2.22 -19.68 7.69
CA GLN A 22 2.70 -18.36 7.24
C GLN A 22 2.91 -18.32 5.72
N ILE A 23 3.40 -19.38 5.09
CA ILE A 23 3.52 -19.50 3.62
C ILE A 23 2.13 -19.43 2.96
N ILE A 24 1.15 -20.17 3.49
CA ILE A 24 -0.21 -20.15 2.97
C ILE A 24 -0.80 -18.74 3.10
N ILE A 25 -0.64 -18.08 4.26
CA ILE A 25 -1.08 -16.71 4.48
C ILE A 25 -0.43 -15.76 3.47
N LEU A 26 0.87 -15.87 3.23
CA LEU A 26 1.60 -15.05 2.26
C LEU A 26 1.05 -15.21 0.83
N ILE A 27 0.80 -16.46 0.42
CA ILE A 27 0.18 -16.76 -0.89
C ILE A 27 -1.22 -16.13 -0.98
N LEU A 28 -2.03 -16.23 0.07
CA LEU A 28 -3.37 -15.65 0.10
C LEU A 28 -3.32 -14.11 0.05
N ILE A 29 -2.37 -13.47 0.74
CA ILE A 29 -2.14 -12.02 0.67
C ILE A 29 -1.78 -11.62 -0.77
N GLN A 30 -0.87 -12.36 -1.40
CA GLN A 30 -0.45 -12.08 -2.77
C GLN A 30 -1.60 -12.25 -3.78
N LEU A 31 -2.42 -13.29 -3.62
CA LEU A 31 -3.62 -13.50 -4.42
C LEU A 31 -4.64 -12.37 -4.25
N GLY A 32 -4.85 -11.93 -3.03
CA GLY A 32 -5.77 -10.85 -2.70
C GLY A 32 -5.28 -9.49 -3.19
N GLY A 33 -4.03 -9.12 -2.90
CA GLY A 33 -3.45 -7.82 -3.27
C GLY A 33 -3.33 -7.60 -4.77
N LEU A 34 -2.93 -8.63 -5.53
CA LEU A 34 -2.92 -8.58 -7.00
C LEU A 34 -4.32 -8.67 -7.61
N GLY A 35 -5.28 -9.14 -6.84
CA GLY A 35 -6.61 -9.52 -7.32
C GLY A 35 -6.62 -10.91 -7.95
N VAL A 36 -7.54 -11.74 -7.50
CA VAL A 36 -7.67 -13.16 -7.90
C VAL A 36 -7.71 -13.32 -9.43
N ILE A 37 -8.40 -12.42 -10.11
CA ILE A 37 -8.51 -12.41 -11.58
C ILE A 37 -7.15 -12.23 -12.23
N THR A 38 -6.33 -11.28 -11.75
CA THR A 38 -4.99 -11.00 -12.28
C THR A 38 -4.08 -12.21 -12.16
N VAL A 39 -4.10 -12.87 -10.99
CA VAL A 39 -3.28 -14.06 -10.74
C VAL A 39 -3.74 -15.24 -11.58
N MET A 40 -5.05 -15.48 -11.66
CA MET A 40 -5.62 -16.53 -12.48
C MET A 40 -5.16 -16.43 -13.96
N TYR A 41 -5.21 -15.23 -14.51
CA TYR A 41 -4.73 -14.99 -15.88
C TYR A 41 -3.21 -15.03 -16.00
N GLY A 42 -2.47 -14.64 -14.95
CA GLY A 42 -1.03 -14.83 -14.88
C GLY A 42 -0.63 -16.31 -14.99
N VAL A 43 -1.31 -17.17 -14.25
CA VAL A 43 -1.13 -18.63 -14.32
C VAL A 43 -1.50 -19.17 -15.69
N MET A 44 -2.63 -18.75 -16.28
CA MET A 44 -3.02 -19.16 -17.64
C MET A 44 -1.96 -18.78 -18.69
N MET A 45 -1.38 -17.58 -18.55
CA MET A 45 -0.28 -17.15 -19.42
C MET A 45 0.98 -18.00 -19.24
N GLY A 46 1.32 -18.36 -18.01
CA GLY A 46 2.46 -19.25 -17.71
C GLY A 46 2.27 -20.64 -18.30
N LEU A 47 1.03 -21.14 -18.35
CA LEU A 47 0.65 -22.41 -18.98
C LEU A 47 0.50 -22.31 -20.51
N HIS A 48 0.93 -21.20 -21.13
CA HIS A 48 0.84 -20.94 -22.58
C HIS A 48 -0.59 -21.06 -23.16
N ARG A 49 -1.64 -20.95 -22.32
CA ARG A 49 -3.02 -20.93 -22.81
C ARG A 49 -3.38 -19.58 -23.39
N ARG A 50 -4.00 -19.57 -24.58
CA ARG A 50 -4.46 -18.35 -25.24
C ARG A 50 -5.67 -17.78 -24.51
N LEU A 51 -5.63 -16.48 -24.19
CA LEU A 51 -6.77 -15.77 -23.63
C LEU A 51 -7.83 -15.55 -24.72
N GLY A 52 -9.02 -16.12 -24.54
CA GLY A 52 -10.18 -15.87 -25.38
C GLY A 52 -10.68 -14.41 -25.30
N LEU A 53 -11.50 -13.99 -26.26
CA LEU A 53 -12.03 -12.61 -26.32
C LEU A 53 -12.83 -12.23 -25.07
N GLY A 54 -13.69 -13.12 -24.57
CA GLY A 54 -14.48 -12.86 -23.35
C GLY A 54 -13.61 -12.63 -22.11
N ASN A 55 -12.52 -13.40 -21.97
CA ASN A 55 -11.58 -13.22 -20.87
C ASN A 55 -10.83 -11.87 -20.94
N ARG A 56 -10.55 -11.40 -22.16
CA ARG A 56 -9.91 -10.07 -22.36
C ARG A 56 -10.87 -8.94 -22.05
N GLN A 57 -12.16 -9.08 -22.35
CA GLN A 57 -13.18 -8.11 -21.97
C GLN A 57 -13.31 -8.02 -20.46
N MET A 58 -13.36 -9.13 -19.74
CA MET A 58 -13.42 -9.16 -18.29
C MET A 58 -12.20 -8.47 -17.65
N LEU A 59 -10.99 -8.69 -18.18
CA LEU A 59 -9.79 -7.98 -17.73
C LEU A 59 -9.86 -6.47 -18.04
N GLN A 60 -10.41 -6.10 -19.19
CA GLN A 60 -10.60 -4.70 -19.57
C GLN A 60 -11.48 -3.98 -18.56
N ASP A 61 -12.58 -4.61 -18.16
CA ASP A 61 -13.52 -4.05 -17.18
C ASP A 61 -12.87 -3.93 -15.80
N VAL A 62 -12.17 -4.97 -15.34
CA VAL A 62 -11.46 -4.98 -14.04
C VAL A 62 -10.40 -3.89 -13.94
N PHE A 63 -9.62 -3.69 -15.01
CA PHE A 63 -8.56 -2.69 -15.05
C PHE A 63 -9.02 -1.32 -15.58
N ASN A 64 -10.30 -1.21 -15.99
CA ASN A 64 -10.89 0.00 -16.59
C ASN A 64 -10.02 0.53 -17.76
N LEU A 65 -9.64 -0.36 -18.67
CA LEU A 65 -8.78 -0.04 -19.81
C LEU A 65 -9.62 0.27 -21.06
N ASN A 66 -9.24 1.30 -21.79
CA ASN A 66 -9.95 1.72 -23.00
C ASN A 66 -9.80 0.77 -24.21
N ASN A 67 -8.82 -0.15 -24.18
CA ASN A 67 -8.51 -1.03 -25.29
C ASN A 67 -8.20 -2.46 -24.88
N ILE A 68 -8.75 -3.43 -25.59
CA ILE A 68 -8.49 -4.87 -25.42
C ILE A 68 -7.07 -5.25 -25.88
N SER A 69 -6.53 -4.49 -26.85
CA SER A 69 -5.18 -4.71 -27.36
C SER A 69 -4.14 -4.30 -26.32
N GLY A 70 -3.25 -5.22 -25.97
CA GLY A 70 -2.17 -4.94 -25.01
C GLY A 70 -2.43 -5.38 -23.57
N ILE A 71 -3.64 -5.85 -23.23
CA ILE A 71 -3.98 -6.34 -21.88
C ILE A 71 -2.97 -7.38 -21.36
N VAL A 72 -2.57 -8.32 -22.20
CA VAL A 72 -1.58 -9.36 -21.84
C VAL A 72 -0.22 -8.74 -21.51
N LYS A 73 0.21 -7.74 -22.28
CA LYS A 73 1.46 -7.00 -22.00
C LYS A 73 1.36 -6.19 -20.71
N PHE A 74 0.20 -5.58 -20.47
CA PHE A 74 -0.07 -4.83 -19.23
C PHE A 74 -0.02 -5.76 -18.02
N LEU A 75 -0.72 -6.89 -18.06
CA LEU A 75 -0.76 -7.88 -17.00
C LEU A 75 0.65 -8.41 -16.65
N ARG A 76 1.44 -8.75 -17.67
CA ARG A 76 2.83 -9.15 -17.47
C ARG A 76 3.66 -8.06 -16.78
N LYS A 77 3.45 -6.80 -17.17
CA LYS A 77 4.12 -5.67 -16.52
C LYS A 77 3.69 -5.53 -15.05
N VAL A 78 2.41 -5.70 -14.75
CA VAL A 78 1.90 -5.67 -13.36
C VAL A 78 2.60 -6.74 -12.53
N LEU A 79 2.60 -7.99 -12.97
CA LEU A 79 3.22 -9.11 -12.24
C LEU A 79 4.73 -8.90 -12.03
N ILE A 80 5.45 -8.53 -13.08
CA ILE A 80 6.90 -8.28 -12.98
C ILE A 80 7.17 -7.05 -12.10
N GLY A 81 6.41 -5.97 -12.28
CA GLY A 81 6.56 -4.75 -11.48
C GLY A 81 6.34 -4.99 -9.99
N THR A 82 5.32 -5.77 -9.64
CA THR A 82 5.06 -6.19 -8.26
C THR A 82 6.25 -6.96 -7.69
N LEU A 83 6.69 -8.01 -8.35
CA LEU A 83 7.83 -8.82 -7.89
C LEU A 83 9.12 -7.99 -7.73
N VAL A 84 9.37 -7.03 -8.61
CA VAL A 84 10.53 -6.14 -8.52
C VAL A 84 10.42 -5.21 -7.33
N VAL A 85 9.25 -4.62 -7.07
CA VAL A 85 9.05 -3.70 -5.94
C VAL A 85 9.08 -4.46 -4.61
N GLU A 86 8.39 -5.59 -4.51
CA GLU A 86 8.41 -6.45 -3.32
C GLU A 86 9.81 -7.00 -3.05
N GLY A 87 10.50 -7.47 -4.09
CA GLY A 87 11.87 -7.96 -3.99
C GLY A 87 12.85 -6.88 -3.53
N THR A 88 12.75 -5.66 -4.06
CA THR A 88 13.55 -4.52 -3.59
C THR A 88 13.24 -4.17 -2.14
N GLY A 89 11.97 -4.13 -1.76
CA GLY A 89 11.54 -3.92 -0.38
C GLY A 89 12.08 -4.99 0.56
N ALA A 90 12.01 -6.27 0.17
CA ALA A 90 12.56 -7.37 0.95
C ALA A 90 14.08 -7.25 1.12
N LEU A 91 14.83 -6.91 0.07
CA LEU A 91 16.27 -6.69 0.13
C LEU A 91 16.63 -5.54 1.09
N LEU A 92 15.87 -4.44 1.05
CA LEU A 92 16.05 -3.32 1.97
C LEU A 92 15.75 -3.71 3.42
N TYR A 93 14.70 -4.49 3.67
CA TYR A 93 14.42 -5.01 5.00
C TYR A 93 15.47 -6.00 5.50
N MET A 94 16.06 -6.81 4.61
CA MET A 94 17.13 -7.74 4.97
C MET A 94 18.34 -7.02 5.57
N THR A 95 18.64 -5.79 5.17
CA THR A 95 19.75 -5.01 5.76
C THR A 95 19.56 -4.76 7.26
N VAL A 96 18.32 -4.79 7.74
CA VAL A 96 17.98 -4.56 9.15
C VAL A 96 17.66 -5.87 9.88
N PHE A 97 16.86 -6.73 9.27
CA PHE A 97 16.36 -7.92 9.97
C PHE A 97 17.34 -9.10 9.97
N VAL A 98 18.18 -9.24 8.94
CA VAL A 98 19.17 -10.33 8.91
C VAL A 98 20.24 -10.17 9.99
N PRO A 99 20.83 -8.99 10.23
CA PRO A 99 21.78 -8.81 11.35
C PRO A 99 21.16 -9.10 12.72
N LYS A 100 19.85 -8.87 12.90
CA LYS A 100 19.16 -9.04 14.18
C LYS A 100 18.61 -10.45 14.41
N TYR A 101 18.08 -11.09 13.36
CA TYR A 101 17.36 -12.37 13.46
C TYR A 101 18.02 -13.52 12.69
N GLY A 102 19.20 -13.30 12.09
CA GLY A 102 19.89 -14.30 11.28
C GLY A 102 19.08 -14.74 10.06
N LEU A 103 19.10 -16.02 9.75
CA LEU A 103 18.38 -16.61 8.60
C LEU A 103 16.86 -16.37 8.65
N ARG A 104 16.27 -16.32 9.85
CA ARG A 104 14.86 -16.00 10.03
C ARG A 104 14.54 -14.58 9.55
N GLY A 105 15.51 -13.65 9.64
CA GLY A 105 15.37 -12.28 9.13
C GLY A 105 15.09 -12.21 7.63
N ILE A 106 15.54 -13.18 6.84
CA ILE A 106 15.23 -13.29 5.40
C ILE A 106 13.72 -13.51 5.21
N TRP A 107 13.15 -14.48 5.96
CA TRP A 107 11.73 -14.80 5.88
C TRP A 107 10.86 -13.63 6.33
N ILE A 108 11.22 -12.99 7.46
CA ILE A 108 10.55 -11.79 7.97
C ILE A 108 10.56 -10.69 6.91
N SER A 109 11.69 -10.46 6.25
CA SER A 109 11.84 -9.42 5.22
C SER A 109 10.93 -9.66 4.03
N ILE A 110 10.86 -10.89 3.53
CA ILE A 110 9.99 -11.25 2.40
C ILE A 110 8.52 -11.09 2.79
N PHE A 111 8.14 -11.63 3.95
CA PHE A 111 6.75 -11.58 4.43
C PHE A 111 6.28 -10.13 4.60
N ASN A 112 7.07 -9.30 5.29
CA ASN A 112 6.71 -7.90 5.52
C ASN A 112 6.70 -7.08 4.23
N ALA A 113 7.60 -7.35 3.27
CA ALA A 113 7.58 -6.63 1.99
C ALA A 113 6.31 -6.91 1.18
N VAL A 114 5.92 -8.18 1.07
CA VAL A 114 4.68 -8.57 0.39
C VAL A 114 3.46 -8.01 1.12
N SER A 115 3.42 -8.17 2.45
CA SER A 115 2.31 -7.67 3.28
C SER A 115 2.16 -6.15 3.18
N ALA A 116 3.26 -5.40 3.22
CA ALA A 116 3.25 -3.93 3.09
C ALA A 116 2.82 -3.48 1.69
N PHE A 117 3.34 -4.11 0.65
CA PHE A 117 2.98 -3.79 -0.72
C PHE A 117 1.51 -4.10 -1.04
N CYS A 118 1.03 -5.26 -0.58
CA CYS A 118 -0.37 -5.65 -0.73
C CYS A 118 -1.33 -4.89 0.19
N ASN A 119 -0.84 -4.02 1.10
CA ASN A 119 -1.63 -3.34 2.12
C ASN A 119 -2.39 -4.32 3.04
N ALA A 120 -1.74 -5.43 3.41
CA ALA A 120 -2.37 -6.48 4.22
C ALA A 120 -2.24 -6.25 5.73
N GLY A 121 -1.19 -5.54 6.18
CA GLY A 121 -0.97 -5.23 7.59
C GLY A 121 -0.70 -6.42 8.50
N MET A 122 -0.51 -7.59 7.94
CA MET A 122 -0.09 -8.77 8.69
C MET A 122 1.43 -8.83 8.73
N ASP A 123 2.00 -9.06 9.88
CA ASP A 123 3.43 -9.24 10.07
C ASP A 123 3.73 -10.48 10.93
N ILE A 124 5.00 -10.85 10.95
CA ILE A 124 5.52 -11.97 11.75
C ILE A 124 6.64 -11.50 12.69
N MET A 125 6.55 -10.22 13.13
CA MET A 125 7.56 -9.61 14.01
C MET A 125 7.31 -9.93 15.49
N GLY A 126 6.06 -10.00 15.90
CA GLY A 126 5.66 -10.22 17.29
C GLY A 126 4.20 -9.87 17.53
N GLU A 127 3.86 -9.55 18.77
CA GLU A 127 2.50 -9.16 19.15
C GLU A 127 2.21 -7.69 18.83
N ASP A 128 3.24 -6.85 18.88
CA ASP A 128 3.14 -5.39 18.75
C ASP A 128 3.51 -4.86 17.35
N SER A 129 3.43 -5.69 16.32
CA SER A 129 3.76 -5.30 14.93
C SER A 129 5.14 -4.61 14.83
N LEU A 130 5.21 -3.40 14.26
CA LEU A 130 6.44 -2.64 14.09
C LEU A 130 6.72 -1.64 15.23
N CYS A 131 6.02 -1.71 16.39
CA CYS A 131 6.21 -0.77 17.49
C CYS A 131 7.66 -0.73 17.99
N GLY A 132 8.36 -1.88 18.00
CA GLY A 132 9.79 -1.94 18.35
C GLY A 132 10.72 -1.26 17.36
N TYR A 133 10.22 -0.79 16.21
CA TYR A 133 10.98 -0.13 15.14
C TYR A 133 10.49 1.29 14.86
N VAL A 134 9.71 1.90 15.76
CA VAL A 134 9.15 3.25 15.59
C VAL A 134 10.21 4.30 15.23
N PHE A 135 11.44 4.16 15.75
CA PHE A 135 12.54 5.09 15.47
C PHE A 135 13.52 4.59 14.42
N HIS A 136 13.26 3.45 13.79
CA HIS A 136 14.18 2.91 12.80
C HIS A 136 13.83 3.46 11.40
N PRO A 137 14.63 4.41 10.85
CA PRO A 137 14.25 5.16 9.66
C PRO A 137 14.09 4.25 8.43
N MET A 138 14.97 3.25 8.28
CA MET A 138 14.95 2.35 7.13
C MET A 138 13.69 1.50 7.09
N VAL A 139 13.29 0.89 8.22
CA VAL A 139 12.08 0.06 8.31
C VAL A 139 10.84 0.89 7.99
N ASN A 140 10.71 2.05 8.63
CA ASN A 140 9.57 2.94 8.44
C ASN A 140 9.48 3.47 7.01
N LEU A 141 10.60 3.93 6.44
CA LEU A 141 10.62 4.44 5.07
C LEU A 141 10.23 3.36 4.06
N VAL A 142 10.82 2.17 4.18
CA VAL A 142 10.52 1.05 3.26
C VAL A 142 9.06 0.65 3.38
N THR A 143 8.53 0.53 4.61
CA THR A 143 7.12 0.20 4.85
C THR A 143 6.20 1.24 4.21
N MET A 144 6.42 2.54 4.49
CA MET A 144 5.61 3.61 3.93
C MET A 144 5.67 3.65 2.40
N LEU A 145 6.86 3.47 1.81
CA LEU A 145 7.00 3.45 0.35
C LEU A 145 6.27 2.28 -0.28
N LEU A 146 6.37 1.08 0.30
CA LEU A 146 5.67 -0.10 -0.21
C LEU A 146 4.15 0.08 -0.14
N ILE A 147 3.62 0.57 0.99
CA ILE A 147 2.20 0.87 1.18
C ILE A 147 1.71 1.89 0.13
N VAL A 148 2.43 3.00 -0.02
CA VAL A 148 2.04 4.05 -0.97
C VAL A 148 2.12 3.53 -2.41
N LEU A 149 3.17 2.81 -2.78
CA LEU A 149 3.29 2.24 -4.12
C LEU A 149 2.16 1.23 -4.40
N GLY A 150 1.86 0.32 -3.48
CA GLY A 150 0.73 -0.60 -3.62
C GLY A 150 -0.61 0.13 -3.78
N GLY A 151 -0.86 1.14 -2.95
CA GLY A 151 -2.11 1.90 -2.93
C GLY A 151 -2.30 2.87 -4.10
N LEU A 152 -1.24 3.31 -4.79
CA LEU A 152 -1.34 4.23 -5.94
C LEU A 152 -1.94 3.60 -7.20
N GLY A 153 -1.85 2.28 -7.34
CA GLY A 153 -2.34 1.55 -8.50
C GLY A 153 -1.37 1.53 -9.69
N TYR A 154 -1.44 0.43 -10.44
CA TYR A 154 -0.49 0.13 -11.51
C TYR A 154 -0.56 1.07 -12.70
N ILE A 155 -1.75 1.62 -13.01
CA ILE A 155 -1.94 2.60 -14.08
C ILE A 155 -1.11 3.85 -13.82
N VAL A 156 -1.13 4.34 -12.57
CA VAL A 156 -0.36 5.51 -12.14
C VAL A 156 1.14 5.26 -12.25
N TRP A 157 1.61 4.05 -11.88
CA TRP A 157 3.03 3.71 -12.00
C TRP A 157 3.55 3.85 -13.42
N TRP A 158 2.83 3.26 -14.39
CA TRP A 158 3.28 3.27 -15.78
C TRP A 158 3.18 4.66 -16.40
N ASP A 159 2.22 5.45 -15.96
CA ASP A 159 2.09 6.83 -16.39
C ASP A 159 3.26 7.69 -15.85
N VAL A 160 3.56 7.57 -14.55
CA VAL A 160 4.70 8.25 -13.93
C VAL A 160 6.02 7.80 -14.57
N LEU A 161 6.25 6.50 -14.76
CA LEU A 161 7.46 5.99 -15.40
C LEU A 161 7.62 6.48 -16.84
N ARG A 162 6.49 6.60 -17.58
CA ARG A 162 6.51 7.18 -18.94
C ARG A 162 6.98 8.63 -18.92
N VAL A 163 6.47 9.42 -17.99
CA VAL A 163 6.82 10.84 -17.86
C VAL A 163 8.27 11.00 -17.38
N LEU A 164 8.70 10.18 -16.41
CA LEU A 164 10.07 10.20 -15.89
C LEU A 164 11.13 9.90 -16.96
N LYS A 165 10.84 9.02 -17.92
CA LYS A 165 11.75 8.76 -19.05
C LYS A 165 12.03 10.01 -19.89
N ASN A 166 11.08 10.94 -19.95
CA ASN A 166 11.17 12.17 -20.73
C ASN A 166 11.57 13.41 -19.90
N ILE A 167 11.92 13.22 -18.61
CA ILE A 167 12.22 14.32 -17.68
C ILE A 167 13.43 15.15 -18.13
N ARG A 168 14.42 14.51 -18.76
CA ARG A 168 15.63 15.19 -19.24
C ARG A 168 15.35 16.23 -20.32
N THR A 169 14.27 16.05 -21.10
CA THR A 169 13.91 16.95 -22.20
C THR A 169 12.92 18.03 -21.79
N GLN A 170 12.11 17.84 -20.74
CA GLN A 170 10.95 18.69 -20.47
C GLN A 170 10.87 19.29 -19.06
N LYS A 171 11.87 19.04 -18.18
CA LYS A 171 11.99 19.64 -16.82
C LYS A 171 10.64 19.71 -16.06
N LEU A 172 10.25 20.92 -15.59
CA LEU A 172 9.08 21.19 -14.75
C LEU A 172 7.71 20.93 -15.41
N LYS A 173 7.63 20.76 -16.74
CA LYS A 173 6.38 20.46 -17.45
C LYS A 173 5.95 19.00 -17.35
N CYS A 174 6.73 18.15 -16.65
CA CYS A 174 6.44 16.71 -16.50
C CYS A 174 5.07 16.45 -15.87
N PHE A 175 4.67 17.22 -14.85
CA PHE A 175 3.37 17.04 -14.20
C PHE A 175 2.18 17.26 -15.16
N HIS A 176 2.31 18.18 -16.09
CA HIS A 176 1.25 18.44 -17.09
C HIS A 176 1.03 17.27 -18.05
N GLN A 177 2.02 16.42 -18.27
CA GLN A 177 1.94 15.27 -19.19
C GLN A 177 1.28 14.03 -18.56
N LEU A 178 1.11 14.02 -17.23
CA LEU A 178 0.36 12.96 -16.57
C LEU A 178 -1.11 12.98 -17.02
N THR A 179 -1.69 11.79 -17.10
CA THR A 179 -3.13 11.64 -17.31
C THR A 179 -3.93 12.30 -16.19
N LEU A 180 -5.15 12.71 -16.44
CA LEU A 180 -6.03 13.28 -15.42
C LEU A 180 -6.19 12.32 -14.23
N HIS A 181 -6.37 11.03 -14.50
CA HIS A 181 -6.44 9.99 -13.49
C HIS A 181 -5.21 9.99 -12.56
N SER A 182 -4.01 10.01 -13.14
CA SER A 182 -2.76 10.01 -12.35
C SER A 182 -2.58 11.29 -11.55
N LYS A 183 -2.98 12.44 -12.10
CA LYS A 183 -2.95 13.72 -11.38
C LYS A 183 -3.85 13.67 -10.15
N ILE A 184 -5.10 13.25 -10.31
CA ILE A 184 -6.07 13.14 -9.22
C ILE A 184 -5.56 12.13 -8.17
N ALA A 185 -5.09 10.96 -8.59
CA ALA A 185 -4.59 9.93 -7.69
C ALA A 185 -3.40 10.42 -6.84
N LEU A 186 -2.42 11.08 -7.46
CA LEU A 186 -1.23 11.61 -6.78
C LEU A 186 -1.56 12.78 -5.86
N THR A 187 -2.36 13.75 -6.32
CA THR A 187 -2.74 14.90 -5.50
C THR A 187 -3.58 14.47 -4.30
N MET A 188 -4.60 13.64 -4.48
CA MET A 188 -5.43 13.13 -3.37
C MET A 188 -4.60 12.29 -2.39
N THR A 189 -3.70 11.43 -2.89
CA THR A 189 -2.81 10.67 -2.02
C THR A 189 -1.92 11.58 -1.18
N GLY A 190 -1.27 12.56 -1.81
CA GLY A 190 -0.39 13.50 -1.11
C GLY A 190 -1.14 14.37 -0.09
N THR A 191 -2.29 14.93 -0.48
CA THR A 191 -3.11 15.77 0.42
C THR A 191 -3.63 14.99 1.62
N LEU A 192 -4.14 13.76 1.41
CA LEU A 192 -4.62 12.91 2.50
C LEU A 192 -3.50 12.53 3.45
N ILE A 193 -2.31 12.15 2.95
CA ILE A 193 -1.17 11.81 3.79
C ILE A 193 -0.73 13.02 4.62
N LEU A 194 -0.59 14.19 4.01
CA LEU A 194 -0.12 15.39 4.73
C LEU A 194 -1.17 15.90 5.73
N ALA A 195 -2.43 15.95 5.35
CA ALA A 195 -3.51 16.38 6.24
C ALA A 195 -3.67 15.42 7.44
N ALA A 196 -3.63 14.10 7.19
CA ALA A 196 -3.71 13.12 8.25
C ALA A 196 -2.47 13.14 9.16
N ALA A 197 -1.27 13.28 8.61
CA ALA A 197 -0.05 13.41 9.41
C ALA A 197 -0.10 14.63 10.33
N ALA A 198 -0.56 15.79 9.82
CA ALA A 198 -0.76 16.98 10.63
C ALA A 198 -1.80 16.75 11.73
N ALA A 199 -2.92 16.09 11.43
CA ALA A 199 -3.95 15.76 12.40
C ALA A 199 -3.41 14.84 13.51
N PHE A 200 -2.75 13.72 13.16
CA PHE A 200 -2.16 12.84 14.18
C PHE A 200 -1.10 13.54 15.01
N TYR A 201 -0.26 14.40 14.41
CA TYR A 201 0.71 15.18 15.14
C TYR A 201 0.05 16.08 16.19
N VAL A 202 -1.03 16.77 15.84
CA VAL A 202 -1.72 17.71 16.76
C VAL A 202 -2.46 16.95 17.86
N PHE A 203 -3.16 15.86 17.55
CA PHE A 203 -4.01 15.16 18.52
C PHE A 203 -3.23 14.19 19.41
N GLU A 204 -2.10 13.64 18.95
CA GLU A 204 -1.26 12.74 19.73
C GLU A 204 -0.07 13.43 20.42
N TYR A 205 0.14 14.71 20.18
CA TYR A 205 1.30 15.47 20.68
C TYR A 205 1.51 15.34 22.20
N GLN A 206 0.41 15.34 22.98
CA GLN A 206 0.44 15.31 24.45
C GLN A 206 0.04 13.93 25.01
N ASN A 207 -0.25 12.96 24.18
CA ASN A 207 -0.67 11.63 24.62
C ASN A 207 0.51 10.87 25.24
N PRO A 208 0.47 10.59 26.57
CA PRO A 208 1.57 9.94 27.28
C PRO A 208 1.79 8.48 26.86
N LEU A 209 0.76 7.84 26.30
CA LEU A 209 0.82 6.44 25.91
C LEU A 209 1.37 6.24 24.48
N THR A 210 1.43 7.30 23.68
CA THR A 210 1.86 7.22 22.28
C THR A 210 3.08 8.08 21.94
N MET A 211 2.95 9.43 21.98
CA MET A 211 3.96 10.33 21.41
C MET A 211 4.56 11.37 22.37
N LYS A 212 4.07 11.49 23.60
CA LYS A 212 4.49 12.58 24.52
C LYS A 212 6.01 12.60 24.76
N ASP A 213 6.62 11.43 24.93
CA ASP A 213 8.04 11.32 25.25
C ASP A 213 8.95 11.36 24.01
N PHE A 214 8.35 11.49 22.81
CA PHE A 214 9.12 11.55 21.55
C PHE A 214 9.66 12.96 21.31
N THR A 215 10.84 13.03 20.69
CA THR A 215 11.36 14.30 20.17
C THR A 215 10.49 14.79 19.01
N THR A 216 10.56 16.09 18.68
CA THR A 216 9.76 16.70 17.60
C THR A 216 9.93 15.94 16.27
N GLY A 217 11.16 15.55 15.93
CA GLY A 217 11.43 14.78 14.71
C GLY A 217 10.80 13.39 14.73
N GLN A 218 10.83 12.71 15.87
CA GLN A 218 10.21 11.40 16.07
C GLN A 218 8.69 11.47 15.99
N ARG A 219 8.08 12.52 16.55
CA ARG A 219 6.63 12.77 16.44
C ARG A 219 6.18 12.97 15.00
N ILE A 220 6.91 13.78 14.22
CA ILE A 220 6.62 13.99 12.80
C ILE A 220 6.71 12.66 12.05
N TRP A 221 7.74 11.86 12.34
CA TRP A 221 7.96 10.58 11.67
C TRP A 221 6.87 9.54 12.01
N ALA A 222 6.51 9.43 13.30
CA ALA A 222 5.44 8.54 13.75
C ALA A 222 4.06 8.98 13.21
N SER A 223 3.77 10.30 13.20
CA SER A 223 2.53 10.84 12.62
C SER A 223 2.44 10.58 11.11
N LEU A 224 3.55 10.71 10.39
CA LEU A 224 3.60 10.40 8.96
C LEU A 224 3.36 8.91 8.71
N PHE A 225 3.99 8.03 9.50
CA PHE A 225 3.77 6.59 9.42
C PHE A 225 2.30 6.24 9.69
N GLN A 226 1.72 6.78 10.78
CA GLN A 226 0.32 6.56 11.13
C GLN A 226 -0.62 7.02 10.02
N SER A 227 -0.34 8.16 9.40
CA SER A 227 -1.10 8.65 8.25
C SER A 227 -1.06 7.72 7.04
N VAL A 228 0.11 7.13 6.75
CA VAL A 228 0.26 6.20 5.62
C VAL A 228 -0.41 4.87 5.92
N THR A 229 -0.24 4.33 7.13
CA THR A 229 -0.78 3.02 7.49
C THR A 229 -2.32 3.01 7.58
N THR A 230 -2.94 4.10 8.00
CA THR A 230 -4.41 4.23 8.05
C THR A 230 -5.08 4.22 6.67
N ARG A 231 -4.30 4.31 5.60
CA ARG A 231 -4.81 4.11 4.24
C ARG A 231 -4.92 2.63 3.87
N THR A 232 -5.59 1.86 4.73
CA THR A 232 -5.89 0.43 4.61
C THR A 232 -4.68 -0.49 4.59
N ALA A 233 -3.56 -0.10 5.24
CA ALA A 233 -2.37 -0.93 5.31
C ALA A 233 -2.29 -1.81 6.56
N GLY A 234 -2.57 -1.25 7.75
CA GLY A 234 -2.72 -2.02 8.99
C GLY A 234 -1.45 -2.24 9.83
N PHE A 235 -0.28 -1.78 9.42
CA PHE A 235 0.93 -1.85 10.26
C PHE A 235 0.88 -0.82 11.39
N ALA A 236 1.40 -1.16 12.56
CA ALA A 236 1.45 -0.29 13.73
C ALA A 236 2.89 -0.03 14.17
N THR A 237 3.26 1.24 14.31
CA THR A 237 4.51 1.68 14.97
C THR A 237 4.25 2.33 16.33
N ILE A 238 3.00 2.64 16.62
CA ILE A 238 2.50 3.09 17.93
C ILE A 238 1.31 2.22 18.32
N PRO A 239 1.07 1.97 19.62
CA PRO A 239 -0.04 1.14 20.07
C PRO A 239 -1.37 1.74 19.62
N GLN A 240 -2.13 1.02 18.81
CA GLN A 240 -3.39 1.52 18.24
C GLN A 240 -4.51 1.64 19.29
N GLN A 241 -4.46 0.80 20.32
CA GLN A 241 -5.40 0.83 21.46
C GLN A 241 -5.27 2.08 22.33
N ASP A 242 -4.10 2.71 22.31
CA ASP A 242 -3.75 3.84 23.16
C ASP A 242 -3.92 5.21 22.45
N LEU A 243 -4.45 5.19 21.22
CA LEU A 243 -4.76 6.41 20.47
C LEU A 243 -5.85 7.22 21.17
N THR A 244 -5.76 8.54 21.08
CA THR A 244 -6.87 9.43 21.54
C THR A 244 -8.14 9.13 20.73
N ASN A 245 -9.31 9.34 21.33
CA ASN A 245 -10.59 9.12 20.66
C ASN A 245 -10.71 9.90 19.35
N THR A 246 -10.15 11.12 19.29
CA THR A 246 -10.13 11.93 18.07
C THR A 246 -9.28 11.29 16.99
N SER A 247 -8.09 10.81 17.32
CA SER A 247 -7.20 10.09 16.39
C SER A 247 -7.83 8.78 15.93
N ALA A 248 -8.54 8.07 16.80
CA ALA A 248 -9.25 6.85 16.43
C ALA A 248 -10.36 7.12 15.40
N ILE A 249 -11.17 8.18 15.60
CA ILE A 249 -12.20 8.59 14.64
C ILE A 249 -11.57 8.99 13.29
N ILE A 250 -10.50 9.77 13.31
CA ILE A 250 -9.77 10.14 12.09
C ILE A 250 -9.24 8.91 11.38
N SER A 251 -8.68 7.93 12.10
CA SER A 251 -8.22 6.67 11.54
C SER A 251 -9.34 5.93 10.82
N VAL A 252 -10.52 5.83 11.41
CA VAL A 252 -11.70 5.18 10.79
C VAL A 252 -12.12 5.91 9.52
N LEU A 253 -12.16 7.25 9.52
CA LEU A 253 -12.49 8.05 8.35
C LEU A 253 -11.47 7.87 7.22
N LEU A 254 -10.18 7.80 7.57
CA LEU A 254 -9.10 7.57 6.58
C LEU A 254 -9.14 6.16 6.02
N MET A 255 -9.47 5.16 6.84
CA MET A 255 -9.65 3.77 6.37
C MET A 255 -10.82 3.62 5.39
N LEU A 256 -11.85 4.47 5.51
CA LEU A 256 -12.96 4.52 4.55
C LEU A 256 -12.47 5.00 3.16
N ILE A 257 -11.52 5.96 3.14
CA ILE A 257 -10.92 6.49 1.91
C ILE A 257 -9.62 5.72 1.64
N GLY A 258 -9.72 4.62 0.92
CA GLY A 258 -8.59 3.74 0.62
C GLY A 258 -7.63 4.26 -0.45
N GLY A 259 -7.08 3.35 -1.24
CA GLY A 259 -6.16 3.68 -2.33
C GLY A 259 -6.82 4.10 -3.63
N SER A 260 -6.00 4.23 -4.66
CA SER A 260 -6.45 4.56 -6.02
C SER A 260 -6.99 3.31 -6.75
N PRO A 261 -7.78 3.49 -7.82
CA PRO A 261 -8.23 2.37 -8.64
C PRO A 261 -7.06 1.52 -9.16
N VAL A 262 -7.30 0.22 -9.29
CA VAL A 262 -6.28 -0.75 -9.77
C VAL A 262 -5.03 -0.80 -8.87
N GLY A 263 -5.16 -0.45 -7.61
CA GLY A 263 -4.16 -0.64 -6.56
C GLY A 263 -4.56 -1.75 -5.60
N THR A 264 -3.64 -2.12 -4.70
CA THR A 264 -3.82 -3.18 -3.70
C THR A 264 -4.68 -2.76 -2.51
N ALA A 265 -4.78 -1.47 -2.23
CA ALA A 265 -5.52 -0.93 -1.10
C ALA A 265 -7.04 -1.08 -1.25
N GLY A 266 -7.71 -1.36 -0.12
CA GLY A 266 -9.17 -1.45 -0.01
C GLY A 266 -9.87 -0.09 0.02
N GLY A 267 -11.10 -0.05 0.55
CA GLY A 267 -11.88 1.17 0.76
C GLY A 267 -12.43 1.82 -0.51
N ILE A 268 -13.11 2.97 -0.33
CA ILE A 268 -13.60 3.81 -1.43
C ILE A 268 -12.39 4.40 -2.16
N LYS A 269 -12.34 4.26 -3.48
CA LYS A 269 -11.18 4.70 -4.26
C LYS A 269 -11.01 6.23 -4.21
N THR A 270 -9.77 6.70 -4.02
CA THR A 270 -9.45 8.14 -3.91
C THR A 270 -9.98 8.95 -5.09
N VAL A 271 -9.94 8.41 -6.30
CA VAL A 271 -10.46 9.07 -7.51
C VAL A 271 -12.00 9.23 -7.42
N THR A 272 -12.71 8.24 -6.89
CA THR A 272 -14.16 8.30 -6.69
C THR A 272 -14.52 9.41 -5.71
N VAL A 273 -13.81 9.48 -4.58
CA VAL A 273 -14.01 10.54 -3.58
C VAL A 273 -13.73 11.93 -4.19
N ALA A 274 -12.64 12.06 -4.95
CA ALA A 274 -12.31 13.32 -5.63
C ALA A 274 -13.41 13.77 -6.60
N VAL A 275 -13.92 12.85 -7.42
CA VAL A 275 -15.01 13.14 -8.37
C VAL A 275 -16.28 13.53 -7.63
N LEU A 276 -16.65 12.81 -6.56
CA LEU A 276 -17.82 13.16 -5.75
C LEU A 276 -17.70 14.58 -5.16
N LEU A 277 -16.54 14.92 -4.57
CA LEU A 277 -16.30 16.25 -4.02
C LEU A 277 -16.41 17.34 -5.11
N VAL A 278 -15.76 17.15 -6.25
CA VAL A 278 -15.83 18.11 -7.35
C VAL A 278 -17.26 18.26 -7.86
N SER A 279 -18.02 17.17 -8.00
CA SER A 279 -19.43 17.20 -8.41
C SER A 279 -20.30 17.94 -7.40
N MET A 280 -20.09 17.73 -6.11
CA MET A 280 -20.82 18.46 -5.07
C MET A 280 -20.56 19.96 -5.16
N PHE A 281 -19.31 20.39 -5.27
CA PHE A 281 -18.96 21.80 -5.41
C PHE A 281 -19.51 22.41 -6.70
N ALA A 282 -19.50 21.68 -7.81
CA ALA A 282 -20.05 22.14 -9.08
C ALA A 282 -21.59 22.24 -9.10
N THR A 283 -22.29 21.55 -8.18
CA THR A 283 -23.76 21.62 -8.09
C THR A 283 -24.21 22.74 -7.14
N ILE A 284 -23.36 23.15 -6.19
CA ILE A 284 -23.68 24.18 -5.19
C ILE A 284 -23.28 25.59 -5.69
N GLY A 285 -22.28 25.69 -6.58
CA GLY A 285 -21.82 26.96 -7.18
C GLY A 285 -22.38 27.16 -8.57
#